data_897f8424c3884ca6bd32913976b4359c
#
_entry.id   897f8424c3884ca6bd32913976b4359c
#
_cell.length_a   1.000
_cell.length_b   1.000
_cell.length_c   1.000
_cell.angle_alpha   90.00
_cell.angle_beta   90.00
_cell.angle_gamma   90.00
#
_symmetry.space_group_name_H-M   'P 1'
#
loop_
_entity.id
_entity.type
_entity.pdbx_description
1 polymer ?
#
loop_
_entity_poly.entity_id
_entity_poly.type
_entity_poly.pdbx_seq_one_letter_code
_entity_poly.pdbx_strand_id
1 'polypeptide(L)'
;MKATAAPRLRRAYFDVRFGQLHLHNAIPAGGGFDELTSLICVHAPGQTGGVFADVLTQLGADRSVYAPDLPGCGESDAAPGLTFEGAAVAALVDFIDSMRIRQFDVLALGQGAMAAALLVAERSKAVRRFVALDPPAGVQPAPALVLGGAQAAAVTRSAALHKFLAP
;
A
#
# COMPACT_ATOMS: atom_id res chain seq x y z
N MET A 1 18.02 -23.41 -1.72
CA MET A 1 17.22 -22.17 -1.77
C MET A 1 17.73 -21.30 -2.91
N LYS A 2 16.90 -21.01 -3.93
CA LYS A 2 17.26 -19.99 -4.91
C LYS A 2 17.31 -18.64 -4.18
N ALA A 3 18.43 -17.96 -4.22
CA ALA A 3 18.51 -16.58 -3.75
C ALA A 3 17.52 -15.76 -4.59
N THR A 4 16.49 -15.24 -3.97
CA THR A 4 15.53 -14.36 -4.65
C THR A 4 16.31 -13.10 -5.06
N ALA A 5 16.33 -12.80 -6.35
CA ALA A 5 17.02 -11.60 -6.83
C ALA A 5 16.36 -10.35 -6.24
N ALA A 6 17.16 -9.31 -5.99
CA ALA A 6 16.65 -8.06 -5.44
C ALA A 6 15.59 -7.44 -6.36
N PRO A 7 14.51 -6.85 -5.80
CA PRO A 7 13.47 -6.21 -6.58
C PRO A 7 14.01 -4.98 -7.33
N ARG A 8 13.31 -4.58 -8.38
CA ARG A 8 13.56 -3.32 -9.06
C ARG A 8 12.75 -2.23 -8.35
N LEU A 9 13.44 -1.33 -7.69
CA LEU A 9 12.83 -0.16 -7.07
C LEU A 9 12.69 0.96 -8.12
N ARG A 10 11.53 1.57 -8.20
CA ARG A 10 11.20 2.63 -9.16
C ARG A 10 10.41 3.75 -8.51
N ARG A 11 10.43 4.90 -9.16
CA ARG A 11 9.52 6.02 -8.91
C ARG A 11 8.80 6.35 -10.22
N ALA A 12 7.53 6.75 -10.11
CA ALA A 12 6.69 7.10 -11.24
C ALA A 12 5.65 8.13 -10.82
N TYR A 13 5.07 8.81 -11.80
CA TYR A 13 3.91 9.66 -11.62
C TYR A 13 2.73 9.09 -12.41
N PHE A 14 1.56 9.16 -11.82
CA PHE A 14 0.30 8.75 -12.43
C PHE A 14 -0.69 9.90 -12.39
N ASP A 15 -1.43 10.08 -13.48
CA ASP A 15 -2.51 11.05 -13.52
C ASP A 15 -3.70 10.50 -12.73
N VAL A 16 -4.17 11.30 -11.78
CA VAL A 16 -5.38 11.08 -11.01
C VAL A 16 -6.25 12.34 -11.09
N ARG A 17 -7.49 12.26 -10.62
CA ARG A 17 -8.45 13.39 -10.72
C ARG A 17 -7.97 14.71 -10.11
N PHE A 18 -6.97 14.70 -9.25
CA PHE A 18 -6.41 15.89 -8.59
C PHE A 18 -5.11 16.41 -9.22
N GLY A 19 -4.61 15.78 -10.26
CA GLY A 19 -3.30 16.04 -10.85
C GLY A 19 -2.43 14.80 -10.83
N GLN A 20 -1.17 14.91 -10.39
CA GLN A 20 -0.22 13.80 -10.39
C GLN A 20 -0.05 13.16 -9.02
N LEU A 21 -0.10 11.85 -9.00
CA LEU A 21 0.22 11.01 -7.85
C LEU A 21 1.63 10.46 -8.02
N HIS A 22 2.55 10.83 -7.13
CA HIS A 22 3.89 10.24 -7.08
C HIS A 22 3.83 8.86 -6.44
N LEU A 23 4.60 7.93 -6.97
CA LEU A 23 4.60 6.53 -6.54
C LEU A 23 6.01 6.00 -6.34
N HIS A 24 6.28 5.48 -5.16
CA HIS A 24 7.37 4.54 -4.93
C HIS A 24 6.87 3.14 -5.23
N ASN A 25 7.57 2.38 -6.07
CA ASN A 25 7.16 1.02 -6.34
C ASN A 25 8.33 0.04 -6.46
N ALA A 26 8.05 -1.20 -6.18
CA ALA A 26 8.95 -2.33 -6.36
C ALA A 26 8.29 -3.38 -7.24
N ILE A 27 9.07 -3.96 -8.14
CA ILE A 27 8.67 -5.07 -8.99
C ILE A 27 9.70 -6.19 -8.87
N PRO A 28 9.28 -7.47 -8.91
CA PRO A 28 10.21 -8.59 -8.95
C PRO A 28 11.24 -8.46 -10.06
N ALA A 29 12.46 -8.94 -9.82
CA ALA A 29 13.57 -8.81 -10.77
C ALA A 29 13.30 -9.47 -12.13
N GLY A 30 12.50 -10.54 -12.14
CA GLY A 30 12.07 -11.23 -13.36
C GLY A 30 11.07 -10.47 -14.23
N GLY A 31 10.56 -9.35 -13.73
CA GLY A 31 9.58 -8.49 -14.44
C GLY A 31 8.14 -8.95 -14.26
N GLY A 32 7.31 -8.11 -14.34
CA GLY A 32 5.99 -7.65 -14.47
C GLY A 32 4.78 -8.53 -14.33
N PHE A 33 4.79 -9.80 -14.28
CA PHE A 33 3.57 -10.57 -14.03
C PHE A 33 3.77 -11.39 -12.77
N ASP A 34 3.33 -10.82 -11.67
CA ASP A 34 3.50 -11.41 -10.36
C ASP A 34 2.59 -12.61 -10.23
N GLU A 35 3.13 -13.69 -9.77
CA GLU A 35 2.35 -14.85 -9.33
C GLU A 35 1.60 -14.55 -8.04
N LEU A 36 2.07 -13.55 -7.27
CA LEU A 36 1.48 -13.14 -6.01
C LEU A 36 0.68 -11.84 -6.15
N THR A 37 -0.36 -11.71 -5.32
CA THR A 37 -1.22 -10.53 -5.27
C THR A 37 -0.43 -9.27 -4.95
N SER A 38 -0.65 -8.20 -5.73
CA SER A 38 -0.02 -6.89 -5.52
C SER A 38 -0.36 -6.32 -4.15
N LEU A 39 0.57 -5.55 -3.58
CA LEU A 39 0.40 -4.87 -2.30
C LEU A 39 0.33 -3.36 -2.50
N ILE A 40 -0.70 -2.72 -1.97
CA ILE A 40 -0.84 -1.26 -1.92
C ILE A 40 -0.59 -0.80 -0.49
N CYS A 41 0.36 0.12 -0.32
CA CYS A 41 0.75 0.69 0.97
C CYS A 41 0.13 2.08 1.17
N VAL A 42 -0.44 2.33 2.34
CA VAL A 42 -1.15 3.56 2.70
C VAL A 42 -0.51 4.17 3.94
N HIS A 43 0.19 5.29 3.77
CA HIS A 43 0.87 5.99 4.86
C HIS A 43 -0.07 6.90 5.66
N ALA A 44 0.37 7.37 6.84
CA ALA A 44 -0.36 8.33 7.65
C ALA A 44 -0.24 9.77 7.10
N PRO A 45 -1.16 10.69 7.48
CA PRO A 45 -1.03 12.11 7.13
C PRO A 45 0.34 12.68 7.49
N GLY A 46 0.91 13.49 6.61
CA GLY A 46 2.23 14.10 6.79
C GLY A 46 3.43 13.19 6.53
N GLN A 47 3.20 11.94 6.18
CA GLN A 47 4.22 11.01 5.71
C GLN A 47 4.24 10.93 4.18
N THR A 48 5.07 10.06 3.65
CA THR A 48 5.17 9.74 2.22
C THR A 48 5.25 8.23 2.01
N GLY A 49 5.09 7.76 0.78
CA GLY A 49 5.31 6.35 0.44
C GLY A 49 6.71 5.85 0.78
N GLY A 50 7.68 6.75 0.95
CA GLY A 50 9.04 6.42 1.36
C GLY A 50 9.16 5.72 2.72
N VAL A 51 8.17 5.86 3.62
CA VAL A 51 8.15 5.14 4.92
C VAL A 51 8.09 3.62 4.74
N PHE A 52 7.68 3.15 3.57
CA PHE A 52 7.61 1.73 3.23
C PHE A 52 8.87 1.19 2.52
N ALA A 53 10.01 1.87 2.59
CA ALA A 53 11.24 1.46 1.89
C ALA A 53 11.63 -0.01 2.17
N ASP A 54 11.53 -0.46 3.43
CA ASP A 54 11.82 -1.85 3.80
C ASP A 54 10.79 -2.82 3.21
N VAL A 55 9.52 -2.44 3.19
CA VAL A 55 8.43 -3.24 2.57
C VAL A 55 8.68 -3.39 1.08
N LEU A 56 9.00 -2.29 0.39
CA LEU A 56 9.35 -2.28 -1.04
C LEU A 56 10.53 -3.22 -1.33
N THR A 57 11.58 -3.15 -0.50
CA THR A 57 12.79 -3.95 -0.71
C THR A 57 12.55 -5.44 -0.46
N GLN A 58 11.80 -5.80 0.56
CA GLN A 58 11.65 -7.19 0.99
C GLN A 58 10.46 -7.89 0.32
N LEU A 59 9.27 -7.28 0.34
CA LEU A 59 8.09 -7.88 -0.28
C LEU A 59 8.06 -7.69 -1.79
N GLY A 60 8.75 -6.67 -2.32
CA GLY A 60 8.89 -6.45 -3.77
C GLY A 60 9.72 -7.53 -4.48
N ALA A 61 10.36 -8.43 -3.74
CA ALA A 61 11.10 -9.55 -4.32
C ALA A 61 10.19 -10.61 -4.97
N ASP A 62 8.95 -10.74 -4.50
CA ASP A 62 8.01 -11.77 -4.96
C ASP A 62 6.68 -11.22 -5.50
N ARG A 63 6.41 -9.93 -5.34
CA ARG A 63 5.18 -9.28 -5.80
C ARG A 63 5.40 -7.82 -6.14
N SER A 64 4.49 -7.20 -6.89
CA SER A 64 4.47 -5.75 -7.05
C SER A 64 4.01 -5.09 -5.76
N VAL A 65 4.78 -4.10 -5.30
CA VAL A 65 4.43 -3.26 -4.14
C VAL A 65 4.34 -1.82 -4.60
N TYR A 66 3.25 -1.16 -4.27
CA TYR A 66 2.95 0.22 -4.61
C TYR A 66 2.78 1.04 -3.33
N ALA A 67 3.60 2.07 -3.17
CA ALA A 67 3.57 2.98 -2.04
C ALA A 67 3.48 4.42 -2.54
N PRO A 68 2.27 4.90 -2.88
CA PRO A 68 2.07 6.27 -3.33
C PRO A 68 2.29 7.27 -2.21
N ASP A 69 2.74 8.46 -2.59
CA ASP A 69 2.57 9.67 -1.79
C ASP A 69 1.10 10.08 -1.93
N LEU A 70 0.33 10.01 -0.87
CA LEU A 70 -1.09 10.35 -0.93
C LEU A 70 -1.29 11.85 -1.21
N PRO A 71 -2.43 12.29 -1.78
CA PRO A 71 -2.64 13.68 -2.17
C PRO A 71 -2.27 14.69 -1.08
N GLY A 72 -1.49 15.70 -1.44
CA GLY A 72 -0.96 16.72 -0.53
C GLY A 72 0.23 16.29 0.30
N CYS A 73 0.77 15.09 0.07
CA CYS A 73 1.97 14.59 0.73
C CYS A 73 3.09 14.35 -0.30
N GLY A 74 4.33 14.45 0.16
CA GLY A 74 5.51 14.21 -0.66
C GLY A 74 5.50 14.98 -1.98
N GLU A 75 5.63 14.27 -3.09
CA GLU A 75 5.68 14.84 -4.44
C GLU A 75 4.33 14.74 -5.20
N SER A 76 3.25 14.38 -4.51
CA SER A 76 1.90 14.32 -5.09
C SER A 76 1.18 15.66 -5.00
N ASP A 77 0.35 15.94 -6.01
CA ASP A 77 -0.51 17.11 -6.02
C ASP A 77 -1.55 17.04 -4.90
N ALA A 78 -1.97 18.20 -4.41
CA ALA A 78 -2.98 18.30 -3.37
C ALA A 78 -4.40 18.09 -3.93
N ALA A 79 -5.32 17.69 -3.06
CA ALA A 79 -6.75 17.59 -3.34
C ALA A 79 -7.53 18.62 -2.51
N PRO A 80 -7.63 19.90 -2.98
CA PRO A 80 -8.25 20.95 -2.22
C PRO A 80 -9.70 20.64 -1.84
N GLY A 81 -10.09 20.97 -0.62
CA GLY A 81 -11.49 20.84 -0.13
C GLY A 81 -11.88 19.43 0.29
N LEU A 82 -10.96 18.44 0.26
CA LEU A 82 -11.21 17.09 0.75
C LEU A 82 -10.46 16.82 2.05
N THR A 83 -10.99 15.89 2.84
CA THR A 83 -10.25 15.29 3.95
C THR A 83 -9.12 14.43 3.41
N PHE A 84 -8.11 14.15 4.24
CA PHE A 84 -7.01 13.26 3.87
C PHE A 84 -7.53 11.89 3.40
N GLU A 85 -8.46 11.30 4.16
CA GLU A 85 -9.03 10.00 3.85
C GLU A 85 -9.80 10.00 2.52
N GLY A 86 -10.64 11.02 2.31
CA GLY A 86 -11.42 11.16 1.08
C GLY A 86 -10.54 11.35 -0.15
N ALA A 87 -9.52 12.19 -0.04
CA ALA A 87 -8.54 12.42 -1.09
C ALA A 87 -7.72 11.15 -1.40
N ALA A 88 -7.25 10.46 -0.34
CA ALA A 88 -6.49 9.23 -0.46
C ALA A 88 -7.28 8.14 -1.18
N VAL A 89 -8.53 7.90 -0.76
CA VAL A 89 -9.38 6.87 -1.40
C VAL A 89 -9.63 7.20 -2.87
N ALA A 90 -9.98 8.45 -3.18
CA ALA A 90 -10.27 8.84 -4.56
C ALA A 90 -9.04 8.67 -5.49
N ALA A 91 -7.86 9.10 -5.03
CA ALA A 91 -6.63 8.94 -5.80
C ALA A 91 -6.21 7.47 -5.95
N LEU A 92 -6.35 6.67 -4.89
CA LEU A 92 -6.05 5.24 -4.94
C LEU A 92 -6.99 4.48 -5.89
N VAL A 93 -8.26 4.85 -5.91
CA VAL A 93 -9.24 4.29 -6.85
C VAL A 93 -8.86 4.61 -8.29
N ASP A 94 -8.52 5.88 -8.60
CA ASP A 94 -8.06 6.28 -9.93
C ASP A 94 -6.79 5.50 -10.34
N PHE A 95 -5.84 5.35 -9.43
CA PHE A 95 -4.61 4.59 -9.65
C PHE A 95 -4.90 3.11 -9.94
N ILE A 96 -5.71 2.46 -9.10
CA ILE A 96 -6.09 1.04 -9.23
C ILE A 96 -6.78 0.78 -10.58
N ASP A 97 -7.70 1.66 -10.95
CA ASP A 97 -8.46 1.54 -12.19
C ASP A 97 -7.56 1.79 -13.42
N SER A 98 -6.68 2.80 -13.37
CA SER A 98 -5.69 3.10 -14.41
C SER A 98 -4.74 1.93 -14.65
N MET A 99 -4.24 1.33 -13.58
CA MET A 99 -3.34 0.18 -13.63
C MET A 99 -4.06 -1.15 -13.89
N ARG A 100 -5.39 -1.14 -13.94
CA ARG A 100 -6.24 -2.34 -14.10
C ARG A 100 -5.95 -3.43 -13.06
N ILE A 101 -5.67 -3.02 -11.83
CA ILE A 101 -5.40 -3.94 -10.72
C ILE A 101 -6.73 -4.57 -10.30
N ARG A 102 -6.91 -5.85 -10.58
CA ARG A 102 -8.17 -6.56 -10.31
C ARG A 102 -8.30 -7.06 -8.88
N GLN A 103 -7.17 -7.43 -8.28
CA GLN A 103 -7.09 -7.91 -6.91
C GLN A 103 -5.80 -7.41 -6.27
N PHE A 104 -5.87 -6.98 -5.02
CA PHE A 104 -4.74 -6.47 -4.27
C PHE A 104 -4.89 -6.69 -2.77
N ASP A 105 -3.77 -6.68 -2.07
CA ASP A 105 -3.69 -6.58 -0.62
C ASP A 105 -3.42 -5.12 -0.22
N VAL A 106 -3.79 -4.74 0.99
CA VAL A 106 -3.56 -3.40 1.53
C VAL A 106 -2.74 -3.49 2.82
N LEU A 107 -1.71 -2.65 2.92
CA LEU A 107 -0.91 -2.43 4.13
C LEU A 107 -1.00 -0.96 4.52
N ALA A 108 -1.51 -0.67 5.69
CA ALA A 108 -1.67 0.70 6.16
C ALA A 108 -0.91 0.97 7.46
N LEU A 109 -0.39 2.19 7.60
CA LEU A 109 0.36 2.64 8.76
C LEU A 109 -0.40 3.75 9.51
N GLY A 110 -0.57 3.58 10.82
CA GLY A 110 -1.16 4.58 11.71
C GLY A 110 -2.53 5.04 11.22
N GLN A 111 -2.76 6.35 11.16
CA GLN A 111 -4.01 6.94 10.68
C GLN A 111 -4.30 6.64 9.21
N GLY A 112 -3.31 6.24 8.41
CA GLY A 112 -3.54 5.74 7.05
C GLY A 112 -4.48 4.54 7.00
N ALA A 113 -4.62 3.80 8.12
CA ALA A 113 -5.55 2.70 8.24
C ALA A 113 -7.03 3.13 8.10
N MET A 114 -7.37 4.39 8.40
CA MET A 114 -8.72 4.91 8.17
C MET A 114 -9.02 5.04 6.68
N ALA A 115 -8.11 5.64 5.92
CA ALA A 115 -8.22 5.71 4.45
C ALA A 115 -8.25 4.30 3.82
N ALA A 116 -7.39 3.40 4.30
CA ALA A 116 -7.36 2.02 3.83
C ALA A 116 -8.68 1.28 4.13
N ALA A 117 -9.28 1.47 5.29
CA ALA A 117 -10.58 0.88 5.63
C ALA A 117 -11.70 1.36 4.69
N LEU A 118 -11.71 2.64 4.34
CA LEU A 118 -12.65 3.17 3.35
C LEU A 118 -12.40 2.59 1.94
N LEU A 119 -11.14 2.46 1.54
CA LEU A 119 -10.78 1.81 0.28
C LEU A 119 -11.24 0.34 0.25
N VAL A 120 -11.04 -0.39 1.35
CA VAL A 120 -11.52 -1.79 1.50
C VAL A 120 -13.04 -1.85 1.36
N ALA A 121 -13.76 -0.93 1.97
CA ALA A 121 -15.23 -0.87 1.86
C ALA A 121 -15.67 -0.59 0.42
N GLU A 122 -15.01 0.34 -0.28
CA GLU A 122 -15.34 0.71 -1.65
C GLU A 122 -14.98 -0.38 -2.66
N ARG A 123 -13.87 -1.08 -2.44
CA ARG A 123 -13.32 -2.14 -3.33
C ARG A 123 -13.35 -3.52 -2.69
N SER A 124 -14.36 -3.83 -1.89
CA SER A 124 -14.43 -5.06 -1.08
C SER A 124 -14.24 -6.37 -1.85
N LYS A 125 -14.63 -6.40 -3.13
CA LYS A 125 -14.43 -7.56 -4.00
C LYS A 125 -13.01 -7.67 -4.58
N ALA A 126 -12.26 -6.57 -4.60
CA ALA A 126 -10.91 -6.49 -5.13
C ALA A 126 -9.85 -6.65 -4.03
N VAL A 127 -10.16 -6.25 -2.81
CA VAL A 127 -9.23 -6.39 -1.68
C VAL A 127 -9.27 -7.81 -1.14
N ARG A 128 -8.14 -8.51 -1.23
CA ARG A 128 -7.99 -9.86 -0.70
C ARG A 128 -7.71 -9.85 0.80
N ARG A 129 -6.77 -9.00 1.24
CA ARG A 129 -6.33 -8.92 2.64
C ARG A 129 -5.97 -7.49 3.04
N PHE A 130 -6.20 -7.18 4.31
CA PHE A 130 -5.85 -5.90 4.88
C PHE A 130 -4.97 -6.07 6.11
N VAL A 131 -3.86 -5.35 6.13
CA VAL A 131 -2.91 -5.30 7.26
C VAL A 131 -2.86 -3.87 7.79
N ALA A 132 -3.08 -3.69 9.07
CA ALA A 132 -2.98 -2.41 9.75
C ALA A 132 -1.83 -2.41 10.77
N LEU A 133 -0.93 -1.44 10.65
CA LEU A 133 0.22 -1.23 11.52
C LEU A 133 -0.05 -0.04 12.43
N ASP A 134 -0.09 -0.25 13.74
CA ASP A 134 -0.42 0.77 14.74
C ASP A 134 -1.66 1.61 14.37
N PRO A 135 -2.80 0.99 14.02
CA PRO A 135 -3.98 1.74 13.62
C PRO A 135 -4.61 2.48 14.79
N PRO A 136 -5.37 3.56 14.54
CA PRO A 136 -6.23 4.16 15.55
C PRO A 136 -7.25 3.17 16.11
N ALA A 137 -7.73 3.43 17.34
CA ALA A 137 -8.79 2.62 17.92
C ALA A 137 -10.04 2.61 17.03
N GLY A 138 -10.68 1.44 16.92
CA GLY A 138 -11.93 1.29 16.15
C GLY A 138 -11.73 0.98 14.66
N VAL A 139 -10.52 1.01 14.12
CA VAL A 139 -10.23 0.60 12.74
C VAL A 139 -9.95 -0.91 12.71
N GLN A 140 -10.98 -1.69 12.47
CA GLN A 140 -10.88 -3.14 12.33
C GLN A 140 -11.77 -3.65 11.19
N PRO A 141 -11.41 -3.41 9.92
CA PRO A 141 -12.09 -4.12 8.83
C PRO A 141 -11.74 -5.61 8.93
N ALA A 142 -12.74 -6.47 8.80
CA ALA A 142 -12.52 -7.92 8.81
C ALA A 142 -12.49 -8.46 7.36
N PRO A 143 -11.62 -9.43 7.01
CA PRO A 143 -10.53 -9.95 7.84
C PRO A 143 -9.28 -9.06 7.77
N ALA A 144 -8.74 -8.67 8.90
CA ALA A 144 -7.54 -7.85 8.97
C ALA A 144 -6.49 -8.46 9.90
N LEU A 145 -5.22 -8.24 9.57
CA LEU A 145 -4.11 -8.44 10.49
C LEU A 145 -3.75 -7.09 11.10
N VAL A 146 -3.83 -6.98 12.41
CA VAL A 146 -3.42 -5.78 13.16
C VAL A 146 -2.11 -6.08 13.87
N LEU A 147 -1.10 -5.24 13.64
CA LEU A 147 0.21 -5.31 14.27
C LEU A 147 0.49 -3.98 14.97
N GLY A 148 0.99 -4.03 16.21
CA GLY A 148 1.30 -2.85 17.01
C GLY A 148 2.70 -2.87 17.59
N GLY A 149 3.24 -1.69 17.93
CA GLY A 149 4.52 -1.51 18.61
C GLY A 149 5.69 -2.18 17.89
N ALA A 150 6.44 -3.03 18.59
CA ALA A 150 7.62 -3.70 18.03
C ALA A 150 7.30 -4.61 16.82
N GLN A 151 6.09 -5.15 16.73
CA GLN A 151 5.66 -5.96 15.58
C GLN A 151 5.47 -5.11 14.34
N ALA A 152 4.89 -3.91 14.49
CA ALA A 152 4.74 -2.95 13.39
C ALA A 152 6.11 -2.44 12.91
N ALA A 153 7.03 -2.14 13.84
CA ALA A 153 8.38 -1.69 13.52
C ALA A 153 9.23 -2.76 12.79
N ALA A 154 8.95 -4.04 13.02
CA ALA A 154 9.63 -5.16 12.39
C ALA A 154 8.77 -5.87 11.34
N VAL A 155 7.83 -5.17 10.74
CA VAL A 155 6.77 -5.75 9.89
C VAL A 155 7.31 -6.65 8.77
N THR A 156 8.37 -6.26 8.10
CA THR A 156 8.94 -7.04 6.99
C THR A 156 9.54 -8.37 7.43
N ARG A 157 9.95 -8.47 8.69
CA ARG A 157 10.49 -9.70 9.29
C ARG A 157 9.43 -10.50 10.03
N SER A 158 8.18 -10.02 10.05
CA SER A 158 7.09 -10.68 10.74
C SER A 158 6.65 -11.94 9.99
N ALA A 159 6.86 -13.10 10.61
CA ALA A 159 6.35 -14.37 10.07
C ALA A 159 4.81 -14.35 9.93
N ALA A 160 4.11 -13.62 10.80
CA ALA A 160 2.67 -13.44 10.74
C ALA A 160 2.25 -12.69 9.46
N LEU A 161 2.99 -11.62 9.09
CA LEU A 161 2.72 -10.89 7.86
C LEU A 161 2.93 -11.78 6.62
N HIS A 162 4.09 -12.44 6.53
CA HIS A 162 4.38 -13.32 5.40
C HIS A 162 3.35 -14.44 5.26
N LYS A 163 2.98 -15.09 6.37
CA LYS A 163 1.93 -16.09 6.39
C LYS A 163 0.57 -15.53 6.00
N PHE A 164 0.23 -14.32 6.46
CA PHE A 164 -1.05 -13.68 6.17
C PHE A 164 -1.15 -13.24 4.70
N LEU A 165 -0.05 -12.80 4.09
CA LEU A 165 0.01 -12.38 2.67
C LEU A 165 0.31 -13.53 1.70
N ALA A 166 0.53 -14.74 2.17
CA ALA A 166 0.74 -15.92 1.32
C ALA A 166 -0.50 -16.19 0.42
N PRO A 167 -0.35 -16.90 -0.70
CA PRO A 167 -1.44 -17.26 -1.60
C PRO A 167 -2.63 -17.92 -0.89
#